data_5fe3b202f1c7dc4869b373ebfada72ca
#
_entry.id   5fe3b202f1c7dc4869b373ebfada72ca
#
_cell.length_a   1.000
_cell.length_b   1.000
_cell.length_c   1.000
_cell.angle_alpha   90.00
_cell.angle_beta   90.00
_cell.angle_gamma   90.00
#
_symmetry.space_group_name_H-M   'P 1'
#
loop_
_entity.id
_entity.type
_entity.pdbx_description
1 polymer ?
#
loop_
_entity_poly.entity_id
_entity_poly.type
_entity_poly.pdbx_seq_one_letter_code
_entity_poly.pdbx_strand_id
1 'polypeptide(L)'
;MQPKPVKASQLKHHWEIYLFIIPTLVLIALFQYYPASSGIFHSLFRWNGSDISEFVGFENYVDLVKNLEFWNSFKLAFILGFWNVIKMIPALLVAVCIHRCTSDKMQFLYRTLFVVPMVIPGLITVLIWRSFFFEATSGYLNQFLDWSGVMGALQHAGAFVSMKLETLGPGLQRSFFETLDWLTAFKAGTSPAWLGDPKIIIIACVVWGFPWVGSFAVLTHLAKLQGISKDIYEAADIDGANWWTRVTKIELPLLMGSIYLLLVFAIIDTIKDAGMVLALAGITGGPGGRATVPALFMLRKAFMDQQMGYACAVGIVLTVVVLLLQKICNMLLNAEEHPEAPSKSSRFGLLALFAFIQTYFYVKSTLLAKAATAGNLALFTAGNLALVTVGMVAPLAALVAVV
;
A
#
# COMPACT_ATOMS: atom_id res chain seq x y z
N MET A 1 -34.45 -11.88 -16.16
CA MET A 1 -34.69 -11.67 -17.63
C MET A 1 -33.31 -11.62 -18.29
N GLN A 2 -32.94 -12.65 -19.07
CA GLN A 2 -31.71 -12.62 -19.85
C GLN A 2 -31.86 -11.63 -21.02
N PRO A 3 -30.91 -10.73 -21.27
CA PRO A 3 -31.01 -9.83 -22.42
C PRO A 3 -30.97 -10.65 -23.72
N LYS A 4 -31.96 -10.41 -24.61
CA LYS A 4 -31.98 -11.06 -25.93
C LYS A 4 -30.73 -10.67 -26.73
N PRO A 5 -30.07 -11.59 -27.44
CA PRO A 5 -28.93 -11.28 -28.29
C PRO A 5 -29.32 -10.24 -29.34
N VAL A 6 -28.54 -9.16 -29.37
CA VAL A 6 -28.74 -8.07 -30.35
C VAL A 6 -28.41 -8.61 -31.75
N LYS A 7 -29.37 -8.59 -32.67
CA LYS A 7 -29.18 -9.03 -34.06
C LYS A 7 -28.25 -8.07 -34.79
N ALA A 8 -27.29 -8.59 -35.58
CA ALA A 8 -26.34 -7.82 -36.37
C ALA A 8 -26.97 -6.73 -37.28
N SER A 9 -28.25 -6.91 -37.67
CA SER A 9 -29.02 -5.91 -38.43
C SER A 9 -29.38 -4.66 -37.62
N GLN A 10 -29.46 -4.75 -36.27
CA GLN A 10 -29.74 -3.60 -35.41
C GLN A 10 -28.47 -2.75 -35.19
N LEU A 11 -27.28 -3.34 -35.26
CA LEU A 11 -26.01 -2.64 -35.22
C LEU A 11 -25.80 -1.65 -36.37
N LYS A 12 -26.31 -1.97 -37.59
CA LYS A 12 -26.23 -1.09 -38.76
C LYS A 12 -27.07 0.18 -38.66
N HIS A 13 -28.11 0.16 -37.82
CA HIS A 13 -29.02 1.32 -37.69
C HIS A 13 -28.56 2.38 -36.69
N HIS A 14 -27.52 2.07 -35.87
CA HIS A 14 -27.03 2.96 -34.83
C HIS A 14 -25.54 3.34 -35.03
N TRP A 15 -25.10 3.40 -36.29
CA TRP A 15 -23.69 3.75 -36.61
C TRP A 15 -23.26 5.10 -36.03
N GLU A 16 -24.22 6.03 -35.88
CA GLU A 16 -23.96 7.35 -35.27
C GLU A 16 -23.48 7.24 -33.83
N ILE A 17 -23.98 6.26 -33.04
CA ILE A 17 -23.54 6.01 -31.67
C ILE A 17 -22.07 5.59 -31.65
N TYR A 18 -21.66 4.75 -32.61
CA TYR A 18 -20.27 4.31 -32.69
C TYR A 18 -19.35 5.46 -33.06
N LEU A 19 -19.81 6.41 -33.89
CA LEU A 19 -19.04 7.60 -34.26
C LEU A 19 -18.67 8.44 -33.01
N PHE A 20 -19.58 8.56 -32.04
CA PHE A 20 -19.29 9.25 -30.77
C PHE A 20 -18.31 8.48 -29.88
N ILE A 21 -18.25 7.15 -29.97
CA ILE A 21 -17.36 6.32 -29.16
C ILE A 21 -15.95 6.25 -29.77
N ILE A 22 -15.82 6.34 -31.10
CA ILE A 22 -14.54 6.21 -31.81
C ILE A 22 -13.46 7.17 -31.26
N PRO A 23 -13.66 8.47 -31.05
CA PRO A 23 -12.64 9.35 -30.51
C PRO A 23 -12.10 8.84 -29.16
N THR A 24 -12.98 8.40 -28.26
CA THR A 24 -12.61 7.84 -26.95
C THR A 24 -11.80 6.56 -27.12
N LEU A 25 -12.24 5.64 -27.98
CA LEU A 25 -11.50 4.40 -28.25
C LEU A 25 -10.12 4.67 -28.86
N VAL A 26 -10.01 5.62 -29.77
CA VAL A 26 -8.70 6.02 -30.36
C VAL A 26 -7.78 6.58 -29.28
N LEU A 27 -8.28 7.46 -28.41
CA LEU A 27 -7.48 8.01 -27.31
C LEU A 27 -7.04 6.91 -26.32
N ILE A 28 -7.92 6.00 -25.96
CA ILE A 28 -7.58 4.85 -25.11
C ILE A 28 -6.52 3.96 -25.81
N ALA A 29 -6.69 3.67 -27.10
CA ALA A 29 -5.74 2.85 -27.85
C ALA A 29 -4.36 3.51 -27.91
N LEU A 30 -4.30 4.81 -28.17
CA LEU A 30 -3.03 5.56 -28.28
C LEU A 30 -2.33 5.82 -26.95
N PHE A 31 -3.10 6.12 -25.89
CA PHE A 31 -2.50 6.57 -24.63
C PHE A 31 -2.47 5.50 -23.53
N GLN A 32 -3.21 4.40 -23.67
CA GLN A 32 -3.16 3.29 -22.72
C GLN A 32 -2.64 1.99 -23.34
N TYR A 33 -3.26 1.53 -24.44
CA TYR A 33 -2.87 0.23 -25.01
C TYR A 33 -1.54 0.28 -25.74
N TYR A 34 -1.25 1.34 -26.49
CA TYR A 34 0.02 1.45 -27.20
C TYR A 34 1.23 1.51 -26.24
N PRO A 35 1.28 2.35 -25.18
CA PRO A 35 2.38 2.32 -24.23
C PRO A 35 2.50 0.99 -23.48
N ALA A 36 1.38 0.36 -23.14
CA ALA A 36 1.40 -0.95 -22.46
C ALA A 36 1.98 -2.04 -23.37
N SER A 37 1.55 -2.14 -24.62
CA SER A 37 2.08 -3.10 -25.58
C SER A 37 3.54 -2.82 -25.94
N SER A 38 3.91 -1.55 -26.07
CA SER A 38 5.30 -1.12 -26.25
C SER A 38 6.16 -1.52 -25.07
N GLY A 39 5.68 -1.35 -23.83
CA GLY A 39 6.37 -1.81 -22.63
C GLY A 39 6.60 -3.32 -22.61
N ILE A 40 5.58 -4.12 -23.02
CA ILE A 40 5.72 -5.58 -23.15
C ILE A 40 6.79 -5.93 -24.17
N PHE A 41 6.78 -5.28 -25.33
CA PHE A 41 7.77 -5.50 -26.38
C PHE A 41 9.19 -5.17 -25.91
N HIS A 42 9.40 -3.96 -25.37
CA HIS A 42 10.72 -3.50 -24.95
C HIS A 42 11.25 -4.21 -23.70
N SER A 43 10.41 -4.88 -22.91
CA SER A 43 10.87 -5.69 -21.78
C SER A 43 11.75 -6.86 -22.18
N LEU A 44 11.68 -7.28 -23.46
CA LEU A 44 12.49 -8.38 -24.04
C LEU A 44 13.79 -7.87 -24.66
N PHE A 45 14.05 -6.56 -24.56
CA PHE A 45 15.23 -5.93 -25.15
C PHE A 45 16.08 -5.24 -24.09
N ARG A 46 17.37 -5.15 -24.33
CA ARG A 46 18.28 -4.24 -23.64
C ARG A 46 18.12 -2.86 -24.24
N TRP A 47 17.21 -2.08 -23.68
CA TRP A 47 16.78 -0.78 -24.22
C TRP A 47 17.02 0.34 -23.21
N ASN A 48 17.58 1.47 -23.67
CA ASN A 48 17.91 2.65 -22.87
C ASN A 48 16.90 3.80 -23.02
N GLY A 49 15.87 3.64 -23.86
CA GLY A 49 14.85 4.66 -24.14
C GLY A 49 15.00 5.36 -25.49
N SER A 50 16.18 5.31 -26.13
CA SER A 50 16.41 5.88 -27.47
C SER A 50 16.63 4.77 -28.50
N ASP A 51 17.62 3.92 -28.29
CA ASP A 51 18.01 2.88 -29.22
C ASP A 51 17.72 1.50 -28.67
N ILE A 52 17.12 0.61 -29.47
CA ILE A 52 16.98 -0.79 -29.16
C ILE A 52 18.31 -1.44 -29.49
N SER A 53 19.09 -1.80 -28.44
CA SER A 53 20.45 -2.27 -28.64
C SER A 53 20.52 -3.77 -28.94
N GLU A 54 19.73 -4.60 -28.23
CA GLU A 54 19.86 -6.06 -28.31
C GLU A 54 18.59 -6.75 -27.85
N PHE A 55 18.17 -7.80 -28.57
CA PHE A 55 17.11 -8.70 -28.10
C PHE A 55 17.69 -9.70 -27.09
N VAL A 56 17.23 -9.61 -25.83
CA VAL A 56 17.72 -10.45 -24.72
C VAL A 56 16.67 -11.45 -24.20
N GLY A 57 15.50 -11.50 -24.85
CA GLY A 57 14.43 -12.41 -24.44
C GLY A 57 14.04 -12.21 -22.98
N PHE A 58 14.09 -13.25 -22.18
CA PHE A 58 13.70 -13.21 -20.75
C PHE A 58 14.83 -12.86 -19.77
N GLU A 59 16.01 -12.44 -20.24
CA GLU A 59 17.16 -12.10 -19.36
C GLU A 59 16.78 -11.03 -18.33
N ASN A 60 16.08 -9.96 -18.74
CA ASN A 60 15.61 -8.92 -17.84
C ASN A 60 14.75 -9.47 -16.68
N TYR A 61 13.93 -10.49 -16.94
CA TYR A 61 13.10 -11.13 -15.91
C TYR A 61 13.91 -12.04 -14.98
N VAL A 62 14.89 -12.74 -15.52
CA VAL A 62 15.80 -13.59 -14.74
C VAL A 62 16.63 -12.73 -13.80
N ASP A 63 17.16 -11.62 -14.28
CA ASP A 63 17.93 -10.67 -13.48
C ASP A 63 17.06 -10.00 -12.41
N LEU A 64 15.80 -9.68 -12.75
CA LEU A 64 14.83 -9.13 -11.79
C LEU A 64 14.58 -10.09 -10.62
N VAL A 65 14.37 -11.39 -10.92
CA VAL A 65 14.15 -12.41 -9.87
C VAL A 65 15.35 -12.55 -8.95
N LYS A 66 16.55 -12.37 -9.47
CA LYS A 66 17.80 -12.42 -8.68
C LYS A 66 18.08 -11.13 -7.90
N ASN A 67 17.46 -10.02 -8.29
CA ASN A 67 17.77 -8.70 -7.74
C ASN A 67 17.24 -8.55 -6.30
N LEU A 68 18.15 -8.52 -5.33
CA LEU A 68 17.82 -8.38 -3.91
C LEU A 68 17.15 -7.04 -3.59
N GLU A 69 17.55 -5.96 -4.26
CA GLU A 69 17.00 -4.63 -4.04
C GLU A 69 15.53 -4.56 -4.45
N PHE A 70 15.17 -5.20 -5.57
CA PHE A 70 13.77 -5.35 -5.98
C PHE A 70 12.93 -6.03 -4.89
N TRP A 71 13.39 -7.15 -4.35
CA TRP A 71 12.66 -7.86 -3.29
C TRP A 71 12.60 -7.07 -1.97
N ASN A 72 13.66 -6.34 -1.63
CA ASN A 72 13.65 -5.47 -0.47
C ASN A 72 12.64 -4.33 -0.59
N SER A 73 12.38 -3.84 -1.80
CA SER A 73 11.37 -2.82 -2.05
C SER A 73 9.96 -3.27 -1.68
N PHE A 74 9.64 -4.56 -1.88
CA PHE A 74 8.37 -5.14 -1.43
C PHE A 74 8.22 -5.16 0.10
N LYS A 75 9.31 -5.32 0.85
CA LYS A 75 9.26 -5.26 2.31
C LYS A 75 8.68 -3.94 2.79
N LEU A 76 9.14 -2.82 2.23
CA LEU A 76 8.59 -1.50 2.57
C LEU A 76 7.13 -1.39 2.11
N ALA A 77 6.81 -1.83 0.88
CA ALA A 77 5.43 -1.79 0.39
C ALA A 77 4.48 -2.54 1.32
N PHE A 78 4.87 -3.71 1.86
CA PHE A 78 4.05 -4.44 2.84
C PHE A 78 3.92 -3.70 4.17
N ILE A 79 4.99 -3.09 4.68
CA ILE A 79 4.92 -2.28 5.90
C ILE A 79 3.93 -1.13 5.70
N LEU A 80 4.06 -0.39 4.60
CA LEU A 80 3.15 0.71 4.29
C LEU A 80 1.72 0.22 4.06
N GLY A 81 1.53 -0.91 3.37
CA GLY A 81 0.22 -1.54 3.16
C GLY A 81 -0.47 -1.89 4.47
N PHE A 82 0.24 -2.52 5.40
CA PHE A 82 -0.29 -2.81 6.74
C PHE A 82 -0.72 -1.53 7.48
N TRP A 83 0.12 -0.50 7.47
CA TRP A 83 -0.21 0.77 8.10
C TRP A 83 -1.35 1.50 7.38
N ASN A 84 -1.47 1.38 6.05
CA ASN A 84 -2.57 1.95 5.30
C ASN A 84 -3.93 1.34 5.70
N VAL A 85 -3.97 0.06 6.08
CA VAL A 85 -5.18 -0.55 6.66
C VAL A 85 -5.52 0.11 8.01
N ILE A 86 -4.54 0.31 8.88
CA ILE A 86 -4.75 1.00 10.17
C ILE A 86 -5.21 2.46 9.96
N LYS A 87 -4.62 3.14 8.98
CA LYS A 87 -4.98 4.52 8.62
C LYS A 87 -6.41 4.68 8.09
N MET A 88 -7.12 3.61 7.76
CA MET A 88 -8.54 3.68 7.38
C MET A 88 -9.45 3.90 8.59
N ILE A 89 -9.04 3.50 9.79
CA ILE A 89 -9.86 3.57 11.01
C ILE A 89 -10.29 5.00 11.36
N PRO A 90 -9.40 6.02 11.39
CA PRO A 90 -9.81 7.40 11.68
C PRO A 90 -10.86 7.95 10.71
N ALA A 91 -10.73 7.66 9.41
CA ALA A 91 -11.70 8.11 8.42
C ALA A 91 -13.09 7.48 8.62
N LEU A 92 -13.14 6.19 8.98
CA LEU A 92 -14.37 5.48 9.32
C LEU A 92 -15.03 6.09 10.56
N LEU A 93 -14.27 6.33 11.62
CA LEU A 93 -14.77 6.94 12.86
C LEU A 93 -15.36 8.34 12.60
N VAL A 94 -14.65 9.16 11.83
CA VAL A 94 -15.14 10.50 11.47
C VAL A 94 -16.43 10.43 10.66
N ALA A 95 -16.54 9.51 9.70
CA ALA A 95 -17.76 9.33 8.92
C ALA A 95 -18.97 8.96 9.81
N VAL A 96 -18.79 8.04 10.76
CA VAL A 96 -19.82 7.66 11.75
C VAL A 96 -20.19 8.86 12.62
N CYS A 97 -19.23 9.63 13.11
CA CYS A 97 -19.49 10.84 13.90
C CYS A 97 -20.30 11.89 13.12
N ILE A 98 -19.95 12.14 11.86
CA ILE A 98 -20.69 13.09 11.00
C ILE A 98 -22.11 12.57 10.72
N HIS A 99 -22.26 11.29 10.43
CA HIS A 99 -23.57 10.69 10.16
C HIS A 99 -24.55 10.86 11.33
N ARG A 100 -24.02 10.80 12.54
CA ARG A 100 -24.82 10.91 13.79
C ARG A 100 -25.01 12.34 14.28
N CYS A 101 -24.49 13.31 13.58
CA CYS A 101 -24.74 14.71 13.90
C CYS A 101 -26.25 15.01 13.71
N THR A 102 -26.89 15.50 14.75
CA THR A 102 -28.35 15.75 14.76
C THR A 102 -28.76 16.96 13.94
N SER A 103 -27.84 17.88 13.67
CA SER A 103 -28.10 19.08 12.91
C SER A 103 -27.73 18.91 11.44
N ASP A 104 -28.70 18.99 10.53
CA ASP A 104 -28.49 18.95 9.09
C ASP A 104 -27.51 20.02 8.59
N LYS A 105 -27.55 21.22 9.20
CA LYS A 105 -26.62 22.31 8.87
C LYS A 105 -25.19 21.96 9.22
N MET A 106 -24.96 21.36 10.38
CA MET A 106 -23.62 20.93 10.80
C MET A 106 -23.13 19.75 9.97
N GLN A 107 -24.00 18.79 9.64
CA GLN A 107 -23.68 17.70 8.73
C GLN A 107 -23.24 18.22 7.36
N PHE A 108 -23.99 19.18 6.80
CA PHE A 108 -23.62 19.82 5.53
C PHE A 108 -22.28 20.55 5.63
N LEU A 109 -22.06 21.31 6.71
CA LEU A 109 -20.80 22.02 6.95
C LEU A 109 -19.60 21.05 7.00
N TYR A 110 -19.70 19.99 7.79
CA TYR A 110 -18.62 19.01 7.88
C TYR A 110 -18.33 18.33 6.54
N ARG A 111 -19.36 17.92 5.77
CA ARG A 111 -19.16 17.37 4.42
C ARG A 111 -18.40 18.35 3.53
N THR A 112 -18.82 19.61 3.52
CA THR A 112 -18.16 20.65 2.72
C THR A 112 -16.71 20.85 3.14
N LEU A 113 -16.43 20.88 4.44
CA LEU A 113 -15.07 20.99 4.97
C LEU A 113 -14.18 19.83 4.56
N PHE A 114 -14.73 18.61 4.42
CA PHE A 114 -13.96 17.46 3.93
C PHE A 114 -13.77 17.47 2.41
N VAL A 115 -14.59 18.18 1.64
CA VAL A 115 -14.38 18.35 0.19
C VAL A 115 -13.19 19.27 -0.09
N VAL A 116 -13.01 20.32 0.72
CA VAL A 116 -11.95 21.33 0.50
C VAL A 116 -10.54 20.71 0.39
N PRO A 117 -10.09 19.82 1.28
CA PRO A 117 -8.77 19.20 1.16
C PRO A 117 -8.61 18.31 -0.09
N MET A 118 -9.69 17.77 -0.66
CA MET A 118 -9.62 16.96 -1.88
C MET A 118 -9.21 17.77 -3.12
N VAL A 119 -9.42 19.08 -3.10
CA VAL A 119 -9.04 19.97 -4.21
C VAL A 119 -7.54 20.22 -4.21
N ILE A 120 -6.87 20.05 -3.07
CA ILE A 120 -5.42 20.24 -2.96
C ILE A 120 -4.71 19.07 -3.64
N PRO A 121 -3.83 19.32 -4.65
CA PRO A 121 -3.05 18.26 -5.26
C PRO A 121 -2.22 17.50 -4.21
N GLY A 122 -2.27 16.16 -4.24
CA GLY A 122 -1.61 15.32 -3.25
C GLY A 122 -0.10 15.58 -3.12
N LEU A 123 0.58 15.91 -4.22
CA LEU A 123 1.98 16.29 -4.22
C LEU A 123 2.26 17.50 -3.33
N ILE A 124 1.40 18.53 -3.37
CA ILE A 124 1.56 19.72 -2.52
C ILE A 124 1.46 19.34 -1.05
N THR A 125 0.51 18.48 -0.69
CA THR A 125 0.36 17.98 0.68
C THR A 125 1.63 17.26 1.15
N VAL A 126 2.22 16.41 0.31
CA VAL A 126 3.48 15.71 0.64
C VAL A 126 4.64 16.71 0.83
N LEU A 127 4.74 17.72 -0.03
CA LEU A 127 5.78 18.75 0.07
C LEU A 127 5.62 19.62 1.32
N ILE A 128 4.39 19.92 1.75
CA ILE A 128 4.13 20.60 3.03
C ILE A 128 4.65 19.75 4.19
N TRP A 129 4.34 18.44 4.20
CA TRP A 129 4.85 17.56 5.23
C TRP A 129 6.38 17.50 5.25
N ARG A 130 7.00 17.38 4.08
CA ARG A 130 8.46 17.36 3.94
C ARG A 130 9.10 18.62 4.49
N SER A 131 8.57 19.80 4.14
CA SER A 131 9.22 21.10 4.42
C SER A 131 8.87 21.68 5.78
N PHE A 132 7.69 21.37 6.35
CA PHE A 132 7.24 21.97 7.60
C PHE A 132 7.17 20.96 8.76
N PHE A 133 6.81 19.71 8.50
CA PHE A 133 6.68 18.73 9.58
C PHE A 133 7.97 17.95 9.82
N PHE A 134 8.62 17.49 8.75
CA PHE A 134 9.82 16.64 8.82
C PHE A 134 11.15 17.40 8.74
N GLU A 135 11.10 18.72 8.72
CA GLU A 135 12.32 19.52 8.80
C GLU A 135 13.04 19.22 10.13
N ALA A 136 14.37 19.02 10.08
CA ALA A 136 15.11 18.50 11.21
C ALA A 136 15.27 19.52 12.34
N THR A 137 15.42 20.81 12.02
CA THR A 137 15.76 21.85 13.00
C THR A 137 14.53 22.47 13.62
N SER A 138 13.57 22.88 12.78
CA SER A 138 12.39 23.67 13.19
C SER A 138 11.07 23.00 12.82
N GLY A 139 11.10 21.71 12.43
CA GLY A 139 9.91 20.99 12.00
C GLY A 139 8.85 20.86 13.09
N TYR A 140 7.59 21.07 12.72
CA TYR A 140 6.45 21.01 13.64
C TYR A 140 6.35 19.69 14.40
N LEU A 141 6.76 18.57 13.78
CA LEU A 141 6.74 17.27 14.44
C LEU A 141 7.74 17.24 15.61
N ASN A 142 8.94 17.76 15.41
CA ASN A 142 9.94 17.84 16.47
C ASN A 142 9.48 18.77 17.61
N GLN A 143 8.94 19.94 17.26
CA GLN A 143 8.40 20.88 18.24
C GLN A 143 7.25 20.26 19.06
N PHE A 144 6.33 19.53 18.41
CA PHE A 144 5.24 18.83 19.08
C PHE A 144 5.75 17.73 20.02
N LEU A 145 6.74 16.95 19.60
CA LEU A 145 7.34 15.92 20.45
C LEU A 145 8.07 16.50 21.64
N ASP A 146 8.76 17.64 21.48
CA ASP A 146 9.42 18.36 22.57
C ASP A 146 8.39 18.94 23.54
N TRP A 147 7.37 19.65 23.03
CA TRP A 147 6.30 20.24 23.84
C TRP A 147 5.51 19.19 24.64
N SER A 148 5.24 18.03 24.05
CA SER A 148 4.51 16.94 24.71
C SER A 148 5.36 16.13 25.69
N GLY A 149 6.70 16.37 25.75
CA GLY A 149 7.64 15.58 26.54
C GLY A 149 7.96 14.21 25.95
N VAL A 150 7.35 13.81 24.83
CA VAL A 150 7.57 12.52 24.17
C VAL A 150 8.98 12.42 23.63
N MET A 151 9.57 13.52 23.16
CA MET A 151 10.95 13.55 22.68
C MET A 151 11.92 13.06 23.75
N GLY A 152 11.79 13.54 24.99
CA GLY A 152 12.64 13.11 26.12
C GLY A 152 12.49 11.60 26.38
N ALA A 153 11.27 11.08 26.35
CA ALA A 153 11.02 9.64 26.51
C ALA A 153 11.67 8.81 25.39
N LEU A 154 11.58 9.26 24.13
CA LEU A 154 12.22 8.61 22.98
C LEU A 154 13.75 8.65 23.08
N GLN A 155 14.34 9.75 23.53
CA GLN A 155 15.79 9.89 23.74
C GLN A 155 16.27 8.95 24.85
N HIS A 156 15.58 8.85 25.97
CA HIS A 156 15.89 7.89 27.04
C HIS A 156 15.80 6.45 26.56
N ALA A 157 14.73 6.12 25.83
CA ALA A 157 14.57 4.79 25.23
C ALA A 157 15.66 4.48 24.20
N GLY A 158 16.04 5.44 23.37
CA GLY A 158 17.11 5.32 22.39
C GLY A 158 18.47 5.08 23.06
N ALA A 159 18.80 5.82 24.11
CA ALA A 159 20.02 5.62 24.90
C ALA A 159 20.07 4.22 25.55
N PHE A 160 18.94 3.76 26.11
CA PHE A 160 18.81 2.42 26.66
C PHE A 160 19.03 1.32 25.61
N VAL A 161 18.40 1.46 24.43
CA VAL A 161 18.58 0.50 23.33
C VAL A 161 20.03 0.50 22.84
N SER A 162 20.66 1.66 22.66
CA SER A 162 22.07 1.76 22.27
C SER A 162 22.98 1.01 23.25
N MET A 163 22.80 1.25 24.56
CA MET A 163 23.56 0.58 25.60
C MET A 163 23.37 -0.95 25.53
N LYS A 164 22.14 -1.42 25.31
CA LYS A 164 21.86 -2.87 25.20
C LYS A 164 22.49 -3.49 23.95
N LEU A 165 22.47 -2.81 22.83
CA LEU A 165 23.10 -3.28 21.59
C LEU A 165 24.64 -3.36 21.70
N GLU A 166 25.26 -2.50 22.50
CA GLU A 166 26.71 -2.53 22.77
C GLU A 166 27.09 -3.64 23.76
N THR A 167 26.24 -3.91 24.76
CA THR A 167 26.57 -4.83 25.88
C THR A 167 26.17 -6.27 25.63
N LEU A 168 25.16 -6.53 24.79
CA LEU A 168 24.65 -7.88 24.54
C LEU A 168 25.43 -8.59 23.42
N GLY A 169 25.90 -9.79 23.70
CA GLY A 169 26.45 -10.70 22.70
C GLY A 169 25.39 -11.21 21.72
N PRO A 170 25.77 -11.93 20.66
CA PRO A 170 24.83 -12.49 19.69
C PRO A 170 23.85 -13.47 20.37
N GLY A 171 22.56 -13.30 20.15
CA GLY A 171 21.51 -14.13 20.74
C GLY A 171 20.11 -13.51 20.59
N LEU A 172 19.10 -14.22 21.10
CA LEU A 172 17.67 -13.81 20.98
C LEU A 172 17.42 -12.43 21.60
N GLN A 173 18.05 -12.12 22.73
CA GLN A 173 17.91 -10.81 23.37
C GLN A 173 18.45 -9.68 22.51
N ARG A 174 19.62 -9.84 21.90
CA ARG A 174 20.19 -8.86 20.96
C ARG A 174 19.28 -8.67 19.74
N SER A 175 18.77 -9.75 19.16
CA SER A 175 17.84 -9.68 18.03
C SER A 175 16.57 -8.89 18.36
N PHE A 176 16.05 -8.97 19.59
CA PHE A 176 14.94 -8.13 20.03
C PHE A 176 15.30 -6.64 20.03
N PHE A 177 16.47 -6.26 20.59
CA PHE A 177 16.90 -4.85 20.58
C PHE A 177 17.24 -4.34 19.18
N GLU A 178 17.69 -5.20 18.26
CA GLU A 178 17.87 -4.86 16.84
C GLU A 178 16.56 -4.47 16.16
N THR A 179 15.41 -4.99 16.59
CA THR A 179 14.08 -4.55 16.08
C THR A 179 13.73 -3.14 16.56
N LEU A 180 14.33 -2.68 17.66
CA LEU A 180 14.12 -1.36 18.25
C LEU A 180 15.25 -0.37 17.90
N ASP A 181 16.16 -0.74 16.99
CA ASP A 181 17.31 0.09 16.60
C ASP A 181 16.90 1.49 16.08
N TRP A 182 15.69 1.63 15.54
CA TRP A 182 15.15 2.93 15.12
C TRP A 182 15.07 3.96 16.28
N LEU A 183 14.94 3.53 17.53
CA LEU A 183 14.97 4.41 18.68
C LEU A 183 16.33 5.11 18.86
N THR A 184 17.41 4.49 18.41
CA THR A 184 18.76 5.06 18.52
C THR A 184 18.99 6.29 17.62
N ALA A 185 18.03 6.61 16.73
CA ALA A 185 18.02 7.87 15.98
C ALA A 185 17.70 9.08 16.87
N PHE A 186 17.04 8.85 18.02
CA PHE A 186 16.69 9.90 18.99
C PHE A 186 17.82 10.07 19.97
N LYS A 187 18.77 10.96 19.66
CA LYS A 187 19.93 11.24 20.49
C LYS A 187 19.68 12.44 21.40
N ALA A 188 20.18 12.41 22.63
CA ALA A 188 20.06 13.52 23.56
C ALA A 188 20.67 14.80 22.97
N GLY A 189 19.96 15.90 23.09
CA GLY A 189 20.39 17.23 22.63
C GLY A 189 20.36 17.45 21.12
N THR A 190 19.81 16.51 20.34
CA THR A 190 19.65 16.67 18.88
C THR A 190 18.23 16.34 18.45
N SER A 191 17.72 17.08 17.47
CA SER A 191 16.45 16.76 16.82
C SER A 191 16.65 15.68 15.76
N PRO A 192 15.75 14.68 15.65
CA PRO A 192 15.88 13.63 14.67
C PRO A 192 15.67 14.15 13.23
N ALA A 193 16.51 13.70 12.32
CA ALA A 193 16.39 14.00 10.89
C ALA A 193 15.47 12.97 10.22
N TRP A 194 14.17 13.19 10.27
CA TRP A 194 13.12 12.23 9.83
C TRP A 194 13.35 11.63 8.45
N LEU A 195 13.78 12.43 7.49
CA LEU A 195 14.04 12.01 6.11
C LEU A 195 15.54 11.77 5.82
N GLY A 196 16.42 12.16 6.76
CA GLY A 196 17.87 12.06 6.63
C GLY A 196 18.48 10.86 7.34
N ASP A 197 17.77 10.20 8.24
CA ASP A 197 18.27 9.05 8.99
C ASP A 197 17.66 7.73 8.46
N PRO A 198 18.48 6.73 8.04
CA PRO A 198 18.01 5.46 7.51
C PRO A 198 17.20 4.63 8.52
N LYS A 199 17.27 4.92 9.81
CA LYS A 199 16.56 4.20 10.87
C LYS A 199 15.11 4.63 11.01
N ILE A 200 14.81 5.92 10.76
CA ILE A 200 13.47 6.48 11.00
C ILE A 200 12.73 6.93 9.75
N ILE A 201 13.36 6.94 8.58
CA ILE A 201 12.69 7.35 7.33
C ILE A 201 11.42 6.53 7.02
N ILE A 202 11.40 5.24 7.37
CA ILE A 202 10.21 4.39 7.21
C ILE A 202 9.10 4.87 8.15
N ILE A 203 9.45 5.28 9.37
CA ILE A 203 8.48 5.83 10.33
C ILE A 203 7.93 7.16 9.81
N ALA A 204 8.76 8.01 9.20
CA ALA A 204 8.30 9.23 8.56
C ALA A 204 7.26 8.93 7.45
N CYS A 205 7.51 7.91 6.61
CA CYS A 205 6.54 7.47 5.60
C CYS A 205 5.23 6.92 6.22
N VAL A 206 5.30 6.33 7.41
CA VAL A 206 4.10 5.88 8.15
C VAL A 206 3.37 7.05 8.79
N VAL A 207 4.08 7.98 9.46
CA VAL A 207 3.48 9.11 10.16
C VAL A 207 2.90 10.14 9.20
N TRP A 208 3.41 10.20 7.98
CA TRP A 208 2.91 11.12 6.96
C TRP A 208 1.38 11.09 6.85
N GLY A 209 0.79 12.29 6.80
CA GLY A 209 -0.66 12.47 6.68
C GLY A 209 -1.45 12.28 7.97
N PHE A 210 -0.78 12.15 9.13
CA PHE A 210 -1.48 12.12 10.42
C PHE A 210 -2.39 13.37 10.59
N PRO A 211 -3.61 13.23 11.11
CA PRO A 211 -4.24 12.06 11.76
C PRO A 211 -4.93 11.05 10.83
N TRP A 212 -4.51 10.95 9.59
CA TRP A 212 -4.94 9.98 8.57
C TRP A 212 -6.45 10.00 8.25
N VAL A 213 -7.05 11.15 8.30
CA VAL A 213 -8.45 11.34 7.97
C VAL A 213 -8.58 11.70 6.49
N GLY A 214 -8.51 10.70 5.61
CA GLY A 214 -8.62 10.88 4.16
C GLY A 214 -10.04 11.30 3.76
N SER A 215 -10.18 12.45 3.10
CA SER A 215 -11.46 13.01 2.68
C SER A 215 -12.27 12.07 1.81
N PHE A 216 -11.64 11.40 0.83
CA PHE A 216 -12.29 10.43 -0.05
C PHE A 216 -12.88 9.25 0.75
N ALA A 217 -12.13 8.72 1.71
CA ALA A 217 -12.60 7.62 2.55
C ALA A 217 -13.78 8.04 3.44
N VAL A 218 -13.69 9.22 4.08
CA VAL A 218 -14.78 9.78 4.90
C VAL A 218 -16.06 9.93 4.10
N LEU A 219 -15.98 10.55 2.91
CA LEU A 219 -17.15 10.80 2.06
C LEU A 219 -17.75 9.50 1.52
N THR A 220 -16.90 8.52 1.16
CA THR A 220 -17.34 7.20 0.69
C THR A 220 -18.11 6.44 1.78
N HIS A 221 -17.59 6.40 3.00
CA HIS A 221 -18.30 5.79 4.13
C HIS A 221 -19.57 6.53 4.48
N LEU A 222 -19.52 7.87 4.46
CA LEU A 222 -20.68 8.70 4.78
C LEU A 222 -21.82 8.52 3.76
N ALA A 223 -21.50 8.45 2.47
CA ALA A 223 -22.49 8.17 1.42
C ALA A 223 -23.16 6.82 1.63
N LYS A 224 -22.40 5.80 2.06
CA LYS A 224 -22.94 4.48 2.36
C LYS A 224 -23.84 4.49 3.59
N LEU A 225 -23.43 5.19 4.68
CA LEU A 225 -24.24 5.35 5.90
C LEU A 225 -25.58 6.03 5.62
N GLN A 226 -25.59 7.02 4.73
CA GLN A 226 -26.82 7.73 4.36
C GLN A 226 -27.79 6.88 3.52
N GLY A 227 -27.30 5.82 2.90
CA GLY A 227 -28.14 4.86 2.18
C GLY A 227 -28.85 3.85 3.10
N ILE A 228 -28.58 3.84 4.42
CA ILE A 228 -29.27 2.98 5.39
C ILE A 228 -30.67 3.53 5.64
N SER A 229 -31.71 2.68 5.48
CA SER A 229 -33.09 3.12 5.67
C SER A 229 -33.37 3.53 7.13
N LYS A 230 -34.25 4.50 7.32
CA LYS A 230 -34.68 4.93 8.66
C LYS A 230 -35.36 3.82 9.44
N ASP A 231 -36.08 2.93 8.75
CA ASP A 231 -36.79 1.81 9.37
C ASP A 231 -35.84 0.90 10.17
N ILE A 232 -34.60 0.71 9.69
CA ILE A 232 -33.58 -0.08 10.39
C ILE A 232 -33.21 0.59 11.72
N TYR A 233 -33.10 1.90 11.74
CA TYR A 233 -32.77 2.65 12.96
C TYR A 233 -33.97 2.68 13.92
N GLU A 234 -35.20 2.83 13.41
CA GLU A 234 -36.44 2.80 14.22
C GLU A 234 -36.63 1.42 14.86
N ALA A 235 -36.41 0.32 14.11
CA ALA A 235 -36.42 -1.03 14.68
C ALA A 235 -35.36 -1.19 15.78
N ALA A 236 -34.15 -0.70 15.56
CA ALA A 236 -33.10 -0.73 16.55
C ALA A 236 -33.42 0.12 17.82
N ASP A 237 -34.19 1.20 17.66
CA ASP A 237 -34.70 1.98 18.79
C ASP A 237 -35.71 1.19 19.63
N ILE A 238 -36.63 0.47 18.98
CA ILE A 238 -37.62 -0.38 19.64
C ILE A 238 -36.91 -1.52 20.41
N ASP A 239 -35.83 -2.09 19.83
CA ASP A 239 -35.02 -3.15 20.46
C ASP A 239 -34.10 -2.61 21.58
N GLY A 240 -34.12 -1.29 21.85
CA GLY A 240 -33.28 -0.67 22.89
C GLY A 240 -31.80 -0.67 22.56
N ALA A 241 -31.41 -0.70 21.29
CA ALA A 241 -30.02 -0.69 20.86
C ALA A 241 -29.32 0.62 21.25
N ASN A 242 -28.30 0.51 22.10
CA ASN A 242 -27.45 1.62 22.46
C ASN A 242 -26.53 2.06 21.29
N TRP A 243 -25.85 3.21 21.46
CA TRP A 243 -24.94 3.76 20.44
C TRP A 243 -23.93 2.73 19.92
N TRP A 244 -23.29 2.01 20.83
CA TRP A 244 -22.26 1.03 20.48
C TRP A 244 -22.82 -0.18 19.73
N THR A 245 -24.00 -0.65 20.13
CA THR A 245 -24.70 -1.73 19.44
C THR A 245 -25.08 -1.36 18.02
N ARG A 246 -25.54 -0.13 17.78
CA ARG A 246 -25.86 0.36 16.42
C ARG A 246 -24.61 0.43 15.55
N VAL A 247 -23.48 0.98 16.08
CA VAL A 247 -22.23 1.04 15.32
C VAL A 247 -21.74 -0.35 14.95
N THR A 248 -21.67 -1.26 15.92
CA THR A 248 -21.01 -2.57 15.73
C THR A 248 -21.89 -3.60 15.04
N LYS A 249 -23.21 -3.57 15.25
CA LYS A 249 -24.12 -4.59 14.72
C LYS A 249 -24.92 -4.16 13.49
N ILE A 250 -25.05 -2.86 13.23
CA ILE A 250 -25.83 -2.33 12.10
C ILE A 250 -24.90 -1.61 11.12
N GLU A 251 -24.27 -0.52 11.54
CA GLU A 251 -23.51 0.34 10.63
C GLU A 251 -22.25 -0.32 10.09
N LEU A 252 -21.43 -0.90 10.96
CA LEU A 252 -20.18 -1.52 10.56
C LEU A 252 -20.37 -2.70 9.59
N PRO A 253 -21.31 -3.64 9.81
CA PRO A 253 -21.61 -4.67 8.81
C PRO A 253 -22.08 -4.11 7.47
N LEU A 254 -22.93 -3.07 7.47
CA LEU A 254 -23.43 -2.45 6.24
C LEU A 254 -22.35 -1.61 5.53
N LEU A 255 -21.32 -1.15 6.25
CA LEU A 255 -20.17 -0.46 5.68
C LEU A 255 -19.11 -1.40 5.10
N MET A 256 -19.19 -2.71 5.35
CA MET A 256 -18.14 -3.66 4.90
C MET A 256 -17.83 -3.52 3.42
N GLY A 257 -18.84 -3.33 2.54
CA GLY A 257 -18.60 -3.13 1.12
C GLY A 257 -17.74 -1.90 0.79
N SER A 258 -17.93 -0.77 1.50
CA SER A 258 -17.10 0.42 1.31
C SER A 258 -15.71 0.27 1.94
N ILE A 259 -15.60 -0.41 3.07
CA ILE A 259 -14.31 -0.75 3.71
C ILE A 259 -13.48 -1.60 2.77
N TYR A 260 -14.07 -2.63 2.17
CA TYR A 260 -13.39 -3.51 1.23
C TYR A 260 -12.93 -2.79 -0.03
N LEU A 261 -13.80 -1.95 -0.63
CA LEU A 261 -13.42 -1.13 -1.78
C LEU A 261 -12.18 -0.29 -1.50
N LEU A 262 -12.15 0.40 -0.36
CA LEU A 262 -11.03 1.23 0.04
C LEU A 262 -9.78 0.40 0.39
N LEU A 263 -9.97 -0.79 0.97
CA LEU A 263 -8.87 -1.73 1.24
C LEU A 263 -8.19 -2.19 -0.05
N VAL A 264 -8.96 -2.56 -1.07
CA VAL A 264 -8.42 -2.95 -2.38
C VAL A 264 -7.65 -1.79 -3.01
N PHE A 265 -8.18 -0.57 -2.97
CA PHE A 265 -7.47 0.62 -3.44
C PHE A 265 -6.17 0.85 -2.67
N ALA A 266 -6.19 0.77 -1.33
CA ALA A 266 -5.00 0.95 -0.51
C ALA A 266 -3.89 -0.07 -0.82
N ILE A 267 -4.24 -1.33 -1.08
CA ILE A 267 -3.29 -2.38 -1.46
C ILE A 267 -2.68 -2.10 -2.84
N ILE A 268 -3.52 -1.76 -3.81
CA ILE A 268 -3.08 -1.46 -5.18
C ILE A 268 -2.15 -0.24 -5.18
N ASP A 269 -2.57 0.83 -4.53
CA ASP A 269 -1.82 2.09 -4.48
C ASP A 269 -0.47 1.91 -3.77
N THR A 270 -0.39 1.11 -2.72
CA THR A 270 0.87 0.87 -2.00
C THR A 270 1.96 0.25 -2.89
N ILE A 271 1.57 -0.58 -3.86
CA ILE A 271 2.53 -1.23 -4.79
C ILE A 271 2.81 -0.34 -5.99
N LYS A 272 1.79 0.35 -6.50
CA LYS A 272 1.80 1.09 -7.75
C LYS A 272 2.29 2.53 -7.60
N ASP A 273 2.02 3.16 -6.44
CA ASP A 273 2.35 4.57 -6.23
C ASP A 273 3.78 4.75 -5.71
N ALA A 274 4.58 5.45 -6.50
CA ALA A 274 5.89 5.95 -6.11
C ALA A 274 5.84 7.42 -5.65
N GLY A 275 4.75 8.14 -5.92
CA GLY A 275 4.68 9.60 -5.83
C GLY A 275 4.97 10.13 -4.45
N MET A 276 4.38 9.55 -3.41
CA MET A 276 4.60 9.94 -2.02
C MET A 276 6.07 9.74 -1.62
N VAL A 277 6.63 8.56 -1.90
CA VAL A 277 8.02 8.26 -1.51
C VAL A 277 9.00 9.09 -2.33
N LEU A 278 8.75 9.27 -3.62
CA LEU A 278 9.55 10.13 -4.49
C LEU A 278 9.59 11.58 -3.96
N ALA A 279 8.46 12.11 -3.52
CA ALA A 279 8.37 13.47 -3.00
C ALA A 279 9.02 13.62 -1.61
N LEU A 280 8.91 12.63 -0.72
CA LEU A 280 9.52 12.65 0.61
C LEU A 280 11.02 12.33 0.57
N ALA A 281 11.41 11.26 -0.10
CA ALA A 281 12.73 10.66 -0.02
C ALA A 281 13.58 10.81 -1.29
N GLY A 282 13.01 11.35 -2.36
CA GLY A 282 13.68 11.46 -3.66
C GLY A 282 13.73 10.14 -4.42
N ILE A 283 14.27 10.18 -5.64
CA ILE A 283 14.33 9.02 -6.55
C ILE A 283 15.23 7.89 -6.04
N THR A 284 16.18 8.21 -5.16
CA THR A 284 17.08 7.23 -4.53
C THR A 284 16.43 6.48 -3.38
N GLY A 285 15.21 6.84 -2.96
CA GLY A 285 14.52 6.23 -1.82
C GLY A 285 15.14 6.61 -0.46
N GLY A 286 15.73 7.82 -0.37
CA GLY A 286 16.32 8.35 0.86
C GLY A 286 17.63 7.67 1.27
N PRO A 287 18.10 7.89 2.50
CA PRO A 287 19.37 7.38 2.98
C PRO A 287 19.44 5.85 2.90
N GLY A 288 20.45 5.36 2.16
CA GLY A 288 20.68 3.93 1.94
C GLY A 288 19.55 3.23 1.16
N GLY A 289 18.71 3.98 0.43
CA GLY A 289 17.59 3.41 -0.35
C GLY A 289 16.48 2.76 0.51
N ARG A 290 16.45 3.07 1.81
CA ARG A 290 15.56 2.42 2.78
C ARG A 290 14.07 2.64 2.51
N ALA A 291 13.72 3.75 1.88
CA ALA A 291 12.34 4.08 1.51
C ALA A 291 12.02 3.73 0.04
N THR A 292 12.70 2.78 -0.57
CA THR A 292 12.41 2.33 -1.93
C THR A 292 11.21 1.39 -1.93
N VAL A 293 10.13 1.78 -2.63
CA VAL A 293 8.98 0.91 -2.99
C VAL A 293 9.15 0.36 -4.40
N PRO A 294 8.44 -0.73 -4.80
CA PRO A 294 8.64 -1.37 -6.11
C PRO A 294 8.47 -0.41 -7.30
N ALA A 295 7.48 0.48 -7.25
CA ALA A 295 7.28 1.47 -8.31
C ALA A 295 8.42 2.51 -8.36
N LEU A 296 8.99 2.91 -7.22
CA LEU A 296 10.15 3.81 -7.19
C LEU A 296 11.41 3.11 -7.70
N PHE A 297 11.61 1.83 -7.37
CA PHE A 297 12.68 1.01 -7.94
C PHE A 297 12.60 0.98 -9.47
N MET A 298 11.41 0.77 -10.02
CA MET A 298 11.17 0.81 -11.47
C MET A 298 11.55 2.16 -12.07
N LEU A 299 11.09 3.27 -11.48
CA LEU A 299 11.40 4.62 -11.97
C LEU A 299 12.90 4.91 -11.93
N ARG A 300 13.59 4.52 -10.86
CA ARG A 300 15.04 4.71 -10.74
C ARG A 300 15.77 3.91 -11.83
N LYS A 301 15.40 2.65 -12.06
CA LYS A 301 15.98 1.82 -13.13
C LYS A 301 15.77 2.44 -14.51
N ALA A 302 14.58 2.99 -14.76
CA ALA A 302 14.26 3.65 -16.02
C ALA A 302 15.09 4.93 -16.22
N PHE A 303 15.04 5.87 -15.29
CA PHE A 303 15.47 7.25 -15.50
C PHE A 303 16.87 7.56 -14.97
N MET A 304 17.32 6.89 -13.91
CA MET A 304 18.67 7.11 -13.38
C MET A 304 19.68 6.12 -13.96
N ASP A 305 19.30 4.84 -14.02
CA ASP A 305 20.19 3.79 -14.49
C ASP A 305 20.10 3.60 -16.01
N GLN A 306 19.19 4.30 -16.70
CA GLN A 306 18.93 4.22 -18.16
C GLN A 306 18.66 2.79 -18.66
N GLN A 307 18.07 1.96 -17.81
CA GLN A 307 17.73 0.57 -18.10
C GLN A 307 16.21 0.45 -18.38
N MET A 308 15.74 1.14 -19.44
CA MET A 308 14.31 1.21 -19.75
C MET A 308 13.68 -0.16 -20.02
N GLY A 309 14.40 -1.05 -20.77
CA GLY A 309 13.93 -2.41 -21.04
C GLY A 309 13.74 -3.22 -19.75
N TYR A 310 14.71 -3.15 -18.85
CA TYR A 310 14.62 -3.76 -17.53
C TYR A 310 13.48 -3.17 -16.69
N ALA A 311 13.31 -1.84 -16.69
CA ALA A 311 12.21 -1.19 -16.02
C ALA A 311 10.84 -1.59 -16.58
N CYS A 312 10.73 -1.82 -17.90
CA CYS A 312 9.52 -2.39 -18.51
C CYS A 312 9.22 -3.80 -17.97
N ALA A 313 10.24 -4.66 -17.83
CA ALA A 313 10.05 -5.98 -17.21
C ALA A 313 9.59 -5.88 -15.75
N VAL A 314 10.16 -4.95 -14.96
CA VAL A 314 9.68 -4.64 -13.59
C VAL A 314 8.20 -4.25 -13.61
N GLY A 315 7.80 -3.32 -14.48
CA GLY A 315 6.42 -2.84 -14.59
C GLY A 315 5.43 -3.97 -14.92
N ILE A 316 5.80 -4.91 -15.80
CA ILE A 316 4.98 -6.08 -16.13
C ILE A 316 4.82 -6.99 -14.91
N VAL A 317 5.92 -7.28 -14.21
CA VAL A 317 5.87 -8.11 -12.99
C VAL A 317 5.01 -7.44 -11.91
N LEU A 318 5.13 -6.13 -11.70
CA LEU A 318 4.26 -5.38 -10.78
C LEU A 318 2.79 -5.46 -11.19
N THR A 319 2.50 -5.35 -12.49
CA THR A 319 1.12 -5.49 -13.00
C THR A 319 0.56 -6.86 -12.68
N VAL A 320 1.32 -7.93 -12.93
CA VAL A 320 0.90 -9.31 -12.60
C VAL A 320 0.67 -9.46 -11.10
N VAL A 321 1.56 -8.93 -10.26
CA VAL A 321 1.41 -8.98 -8.79
C VAL A 321 0.14 -8.26 -8.35
N VAL A 322 -0.14 -7.06 -8.87
CA VAL A 322 -1.35 -6.29 -8.53
C VAL A 322 -2.60 -7.03 -8.97
N LEU A 323 -2.63 -7.60 -10.19
CA LEU A 323 -3.77 -8.38 -10.67
C LEU A 323 -4.03 -9.64 -9.84
N LEU A 324 -2.98 -10.33 -9.42
CA LEU A 324 -3.09 -11.49 -8.52
C LEU A 324 -3.64 -11.08 -7.16
N LEU A 325 -3.13 -10.01 -6.56
CA LEU A 325 -3.63 -9.49 -5.28
C LEU A 325 -5.10 -9.06 -5.39
N GLN A 326 -5.46 -8.34 -6.47
CA GLN A 326 -6.84 -7.95 -6.72
C GLN A 326 -7.76 -9.18 -6.85
N LYS A 327 -7.33 -10.21 -7.59
CA LYS A 327 -8.08 -11.46 -7.72
C LYS A 327 -8.27 -12.15 -6.37
N ILE A 328 -7.21 -12.24 -5.57
CA ILE A 328 -7.27 -12.81 -4.21
C ILE A 328 -8.25 -12.00 -3.34
N CYS A 329 -8.15 -10.68 -3.32
CA CYS A 329 -9.09 -9.83 -2.61
C CYS A 329 -10.53 -10.09 -3.05
N ASN A 330 -10.80 -10.11 -4.35
CA ASN A 330 -12.15 -10.35 -4.87
C ASN A 330 -12.68 -11.76 -4.51
N MET A 331 -11.83 -12.78 -4.52
CA MET A 331 -12.24 -14.13 -4.10
C MET A 331 -12.61 -14.17 -2.63
N LEU A 332 -11.87 -13.49 -1.76
CA LEU A 332 -12.15 -13.41 -0.33
C LEU A 332 -13.42 -12.59 -0.03
N LEU A 333 -13.77 -11.64 -0.90
CA LEU A 333 -14.96 -10.77 -0.78
C LEU A 333 -16.23 -11.45 -1.29
N ASN A 334 -16.16 -12.11 -2.45
CA ASN A 334 -17.33 -12.80 -3.05
C ASN A 334 -17.77 -14.00 -2.21
N ALA A 335 -16.91 -14.53 -1.36
CA ALA A 335 -17.30 -15.55 -0.38
C ALA A 335 -18.33 -15.03 0.67
N GLU A 336 -18.54 -13.71 0.78
CA GLU A 336 -19.51 -13.09 1.69
C GLU A 336 -20.89 -12.82 1.04
N GLU A 337 -20.98 -12.74 -0.31
CA GLU A 337 -22.24 -12.47 -1.02
C GLU A 337 -23.13 -13.70 -1.18
N HIS A 338 -22.62 -14.91 -0.95
CA HIS A 338 -23.39 -16.15 -0.97
C HIS A 338 -23.66 -16.67 0.45
N PRO A 339 -24.91 -16.60 0.95
CA PRO A 339 -25.25 -16.91 2.34
C PRO A 339 -25.17 -18.42 2.72
N GLU A 340 -24.76 -19.31 1.85
CA GLU A 340 -24.70 -20.76 2.12
C GLU A 340 -23.36 -21.31 2.62
N ALA A 341 -22.36 -20.51 2.82
CA ALA A 341 -21.11 -20.80 3.56
C ALA A 341 -20.16 -19.61 3.42
N PRO A 342 -19.10 -19.50 4.09
CA PRO A 342 -18.52 -20.18 5.20
C PRO A 342 -18.26 -19.30 6.41
N SER A 343 -18.05 -19.98 7.48
CA SER A 343 -17.61 -19.58 8.80
C SER A 343 -16.67 -18.36 8.87
N LYS A 344 -16.64 -17.75 10.04
CA LYS A 344 -15.73 -16.71 10.56
C LYS A 344 -14.25 -16.82 10.15
N SER A 345 -13.86 -17.89 9.47
CA SER A 345 -12.52 -18.22 8.97
C SER A 345 -12.03 -17.30 7.84
N SER A 346 -12.91 -16.80 6.93
CA SER A 346 -12.48 -16.00 5.80
C SER A 346 -12.01 -14.59 6.19
N ARG A 347 -12.55 -14.02 7.26
CA ARG A 347 -12.18 -12.70 7.78
C ARG A 347 -10.76 -12.63 8.34
N PHE A 348 -10.28 -13.75 8.88
CA PHE A 348 -8.90 -13.90 9.34
C PHE A 348 -7.94 -14.25 8.18
N GLY A 349 -8.44 -14.78 7.07
CA GLY A 349 -7.62 -15.23 5.96
C GLY A 349 -6.81 -14.10 5.30
N LEU A 350 -7.40 -12.91 5.16
CA LEU A 350 -6.71 -11.76 4.53
C LEU A 350 -5.62 -11.19 5.44
N LEU A 351 -5.89 -11.06 6.74
CA LEU A 351 -4.89 -10.64 7.73
C LEU A 351 -3.81 -11.72 7.90
N ALA A 352 -4.19 -13.01 7.90
CA ALA A 352 -3.24 -14.13 7.96
C ALA A 352 -2.39 -14.21 6.69
N LEU A 353 -2.97 -13.99 5.51
CA LEU A 353 -2.22 -13.92 4.24
C LEU A 353 -1.23 -12.76 4.24
N PHE A 354 -1.65 -11.57 4.70
CA PHE A 354 -0.75 -10.41 4.84
C PHE A 354 0.40 -10.69 5.82
N ALA A 355 0.08 -11.23 7.00
CA ALA A 355 1.08 -11.61 8.01
C ALA A 355 2.03 -12.70 7.47
N PHE A 356 1.51 -13.68 6.76
CA PHE A 356 2.31 -14.76 6.15
C PHE A 356 3.25 -14.24 5.06
N ILE A 357 2.74 -13.41 4.15
CA ILE A 357 3.53 -12.77 3.09
C ILE A 357 4.63 -11.90 3.71
N GLN A 358 4.29 -11.12 4.74
CA GLN A 358 5.24 -10.27 5.46
C GLN A 358 6.34 -11.10 6.14
N THR A 359 5.96 -12.19 6.83
CA THR A 359 6.90 -13.12 7.47
C THR A 359 7.80 -13.80 6.44
N TYR A 360 7.24 -14.24 5.32
CA TYR A 360 7.98 -14.87 4.23
C TYR A 360 9.04 -13.95 3.64
N PHE A 361 8.68 -12.70 3.30
CA PHE A 361 9.65 -11.74 2.77
C PHE A 361 10.68 -11.32 3.81
N TYR A 362 10.31 -11.21 5.07
CA TYR A 362 11.23 -10.93 6.17
C TYR A 362 12.26 -12.06 6.33
N VAL A 363 11.82 -13.30 6.41
CA VAL A 363 12.68 -14.48 6.52
C VAL A 363 13.58 -14.62 5.29
N LYS A 364 13.02 -14.44 4.08
CA LYS A 364 13.78 -14.50 2.83
C LYS A 364 14.86 -13.43 2.76
N SER A 365 14.55 -12.17 3.08
CA SER A 365 15.52 -11.08 3.07
C SER A 365 16.65 -11.29 4.09
N THR A 366 16.31 -11.84 5.25
CA THR A 366 17.28 -12.13 6.32
C THR A 366 18.18 -13.31 5.97
N LEU A 367 17.64 -14.37 5.37
CA LEU A 367 18.41 -15.53 4.90
C LEU A 367 19.32 -15.17 3.72
N LEU A 368 18.84 -14.36 2.77
CA LEU A 368 19.63 -13.89 1.64
C LEU A 368 20.76 -12.96 2.08
N ALA A 369 20.50 -12.06 3.04
CA ALA A 369 21.52 -11.20 3.62
C ALA A 369 22.62 -12.03 4.34
N LYS A 370 22.26 -13.09 5.09
CA LYS A 370 23.20 -14.01 5.74
C LYS A 370 23.96 -14.87 4.72
N ALA A 371 23.34 -15.32 3.64
CA ALA A 371 24.01 -16.07 2.59
C ALA A 371 25.02 -15.22 1.82
N ALA A 372 24.69 -13.95 1.56
CA ALA A 372 25.59 -12.99 0.90
C ALA A 372 26.83 -12.67 1.77
N THR A 373 26.66 -12.53 3.10
CA THR A 373 27.78 -12.31 4.02
C THR A 373 28.66 -13.55 4.22
N ALA A 374 28.11 -14.77 4.01
CA ALA A 374 28.86 -16.02 4.14
C ALA A 374 29.63 -16.45 2.87
N GLY A 375 29.52 -15.70 1.77
CA GLY A 375 30.24 -15.98 0.51
C GLY A 375 29.81 -17.26 -0.22
N ASN A 376 28.66 -17.84 0.12
CA ASN A 376 28.23 -19.15 -0.34
C ASN A 376 27.21 -19.04 -1.49
N LEU A 377 27.71 -18.78 -2.70
CA LEU A 377 26.92 -18.52 -3.91
C LEU A 377 26.04 -19.73 -4.32
N ALA A 378 26.46 -20.96 -4.01
CA ALA A 378 25.71 -22.18 -4.33
C ALA A 378 24.46 -22.36 -3.45
N LEU A 379 24.54 -22.00 -2.16
CA LEU A 379 23.39 -21.94 -1.27
C LEU A 379 22.42 -20.80 -1.64
N PHE A 380 22.95 -19.74 -2.26
CA PHE A 380 22.16 -18.61 -2.75
C PHE A 380 21.25 -19.02 -3.92
N THR A 381 21.74 -19.79 -4.88
CA THR A 381 20.95 -20.23 -6.06
C THR A 381 19.98 -21.35 -5.73
N ALA A 382 20.38 -22.36 -4.97
CA ALA A 382 19.51 -23.48 -4.57
C ALA A 382 18.42 -23.03 -3.57
N GLY A 383 18.77 -22.19 -2.61
CA GLY A 383 17.82 -21.64 -1.64
C GLY A 383 16.79 -20.70 -2.28
N ASN A 384 17.18 -19.90 -3.29
CA ASN A 384 16.24 -19.06 -4.02
C ASN A 384 15.23 -19.84 -4.86
N LEU A 385 15.65 -20.90 -5.55
CA LEU A 385 14.75 -21.72 -6.36
C LEU A 385 13.78 -22.52 -5.48
N ALA A 386 14.25 -23.11 -4.39
CA ALA A 386 13.42 -23.84 -3.44
C ALA A 386 12.45 -22.93 -2.69
N LEU A 387 12.89 -21.72 -2.30
CA LEU A 387 12.04 -20.75 -1.59
C LEU A 387 11.00 -20.07 -2.51
N VAL A 388 11.31 -19.87 -3.80
CA VAL A 388 10.34 -19.35 -4.77
C VAL A 388 9.27 -20.41 -5.06
N THR A 389 9.65 -21.68 -5.21
CA THR A 389 8.68 -22.75 -5.44
C THR A 389 7.84 -23.05 -4.19
N VAL A 390 8.43 -23.16 -3.02
CA VAL A 390 7.70 -23.42 -1.77
C VAL A 390 6.90 -22.18 -1.34
N GLY A 391 7.45 -20.96 -1.50
CA GLY A 391 6.79 -19.72 -1.10
C GLY A 391 5.65 -19.29 -2.01
N MET A 392 5.63 -19.66 -3.28
CA MET A 392 4.50 -19.43 -4.19
C MET A 392 3.46 -20.55 -4.14
N VAL A 393 3.89 -21.80 -3.96
CA VAL A 393 3.00 -22.96 -4.01
C VAL A 393 2.36 -23.25 -2.65
N ALA A 394 3.07 -23.08 -1.54
CA ALA A 394 2.53 -23.35 -0.22
C ALA A 394 1.36 -22.42 0.20
N PRO A 395 1.40 -21.08 -0.04
CA PRO A 395 0.24 -20.22 0.23
C PRO A 395 -0.93 -20.49 -0.72
N LEU A 396 -0.65 -20.84 -1.98
CA LEU A 396 -1.67 -21.24 -2.94
C LEU A 396 -2.31 -22.59 -2.55
N ALA A 397 -1.51 -23.56 -2.10
CA ALA A 397 -2.01 -24.83 -1.60
C ALA A 397 -2.77 -24.68 -0.28
N ALA A 398 -2.31 -23.84 0.65
CA ALA A 398 -3.04 -23.51 1.88
C ALA A 398 -4.34 -22.74 1.59
N LEU A 399 -4.35 -21.85 0.59
CA LEU A 399 -5.55 -21.13 0.16
C LEU A 399 -6.56 -22.08 -0.50
N VAL A 400 -6.08 -23.06 -1.29
CA VAL A 400 -6.93 -24.10 -1.93
C VAL A 400 -7.44 -25.12 -0.90
N ALA A 401 -6.71 -25.37 0.17
CA ALA A 401 -7.16 -26.28 1.25
C ALA A 401 -8.14 -25.61 2.23
N VAL A 402 -8.29 -24.27 2.20
CA VAL A 402 -9.24 -23.49 3.03
C VAL A 402 -10.51 -23.13 2.25
N VAL A 403 -10.49 -23.27 0.91
CA VAL A 403 -11.66 -23.17 0.01
C VAL A 403 -12.26 -24.54 -0.20
#